data_65bbdc11ec1444af9004736eff72669e
#
_entry.id   65bbdc11ec1444af9004736eff72669e
#
_cell.length_a   1.000
_cell.length_b   1.000
_cell.length_c   1.000
_cell.angle_alpha   90.00
_cell.angle_beta   90.00
_cell.angle_gamma   90.00
#
_symmetry.space_group_name_H-M   'P 1'
#
loop_
_entity.id
_entity.type
_entity.pdbx_description
1 polymer ?
#
loop_
_entity_poly.entity_id
_entity_poly.type
_entity_poly.pdbx_seq_one_letter_code
_entity_poly.pdbx_strand_id
1 'polypeptide(L)'
;MARNTKESILMASLEMFSRNGYAGTNIRELSASLGMVKSGVYKHFASKEDIWNALLDKMVAYYDQRFGSPEHLPPVPDSLEEFLAMTMQMVDFTVHDEKIIMIRKVLMIEQFRDERAKELATKHFLTGLTQMFTHVFAGMIEKELLKSDDPEMLAFAYTAPISSLIHLCDREPEKTDEALKQVEAFSRYFIKVHEGEAP
;
A
#
# COMPACT_ATOMS: atom_id res chain seq x y z
N MET A 1 5.24 -9.22 -29.58
CA MET A 1 6.11 -8.78 -28.48
C MET A 1 6.47 -9.99 -27.64
N ALA A 2 7.75 -10.30 -27.43
CA ALA A 2 8.17 -11.40 -26.55
C ALA A 2 7.67 -11.08 -25.13
N ARG A 3 6.74 -11.90 -24.63
CA ARG A 3 6.22 -11.79 -23.27
C ARG A 3 7.42 -11.96 -22.32
N ASN A 4 7.69 -10.96 -21.48
CA ASN A 4 8.76 -11.11 -20.48
C ASN A 4 8.34 -12.22 -19.49
N THR A 5 8.80 -13.44 -19.77
CA THR A 5 8.40 -14.66 -19.05
C THR A 5 8.69 -14.54 -17.55
N LYS A 6 9.80 -13.86 -17.19
CA LYS A 6 10.15 -13.62 -15.77
C LYS A 6 9.10 -12.77 -15.07
N GLU A 7 8.61 -11.72 -15.75
CA GLU A 7 7.54 -10.86 -15.25
C GLU A 7 6.22 -11.63 -15.10
N SER A 8 5.88 -12.46 -16.10
CA SER A 8 4.65 -13.27 -16.03
C SER A 8 4.68 -14.27 -14.87
N ILE A 9 5.85 -14.88 -14.57
CA ILE A 9 6.01 -15.77 -13.42
C ILE A 9 5.80 -14.99 -12.12
N LEU A 10 6.37 -13.79 -11.96
CA LEU A 10 6.22 -12.99 -10.76
C LEU A 10 4.77 -12.53 -10.55
N MET A 11 4.07 -12.13 -11.62
CA MET A 11 2.66 -11.73 -11.52
C MET A 11 1.75 -12.90 -11.13
N ALA A 12 1.92 -14.07 -11.76
CA ALA A 12 1.17 -15.28 -11.39
C ALA A 12 1.50 -15.73 -9.96
N SER A 13 2.76 -15.55 -9.52
CA SER A 13 3.15 -15.83 -8.14
C SER A 13 2.49 -14.88 -7.15
N LEU A 14 2.41 -13.58 -7.46
CA LEU A 14 1.72 -12.59 -6.63
C LEU A 14 0.25 -12.98 -6.45
N GLU A 15 -0.44 -13.32 -7.54
CA GLU A 15 -1.83 -13.75 -7.50
C GLU A 15 -2.01 -15.01 -6.63
N MET A 16 -1.17 -16.03 -6.81
CA MET A 16 -1.28 -17.27 -6.04
C MET A 16 -0.92 -17.08 -4.56
N PHE A 17 0.13 -16.31 -4.26
CA PHE A 17 0.54 -16.02 -2.88
C PHE A 17 -0.51 -15.16 -2.15
N SER A 18 -1.19 -14.26 -2.85
CA SER A 18 -2.26 -13.44 -2.25
C SER A 18 -3.49 -14.25 -1.83
N ARG A 19 -3.69 -15.43 -2.45
CA ARG A 19 -4.81 -16.36 -2.13
C ARG A 19 -4.41 -17.44 -1.15
N ASN A 20 -3.25 -18.07 -1.36
CA ASN A 20 -2.86 -19.32 -0.70
C ASN A 20 -1.70 -19.14 0.28
N GLY A 21 -1.09 -17.98 0.33
CA GLY A 21 0.19 -17.74 1.00
C GLY A 21 1.37 -18.41 0.28
N TYR A 22 2.57 -18.09 0.77
CA TYR A 22 3.79 -18.69 0.26
C TYR A 22 3.78 -20.20 0.44
N ALA A 23 3.51 -20.71 1.64
CA ALA A 23 3.54 -22.14 1.94
C ALA A 23 2.50 -22.93 1.13
N GLY A 24 1.29 -22.38 0.93
CA GLY A 24 0.18 -23.04 0.23
C GLY A 24 0.31 -23.07 -1.29
N THR A 25 1.28 -22.36 -1.87
CA THR A 25 1.49 -22.35 -3.33
C THR A 25 2.61 -23.29 -3.74
N ASN A 26 2.41 -24.09 -4.80
CA ASN A 26 3.45 -24.96 -5.35
C ASN A 26 3.82 -24.60 -6.78
N ILE A 27 5.07 -24.89 -7.17
CA ILE A 27 5.62 -24.55 -8.50
C ILE A 27 4.94 -25.31 -9.65
N ARG A 28 4.34 -26.46 -9.37
CA ARG A 28 3.62 -27.22 -10.40
C ARG A 28 2.34 -26.51 -10.82
N GLU A 29 1.58 -26.01 -9.85
CA GLU A 29 0.36 -25.22 -10.10
C GLU A 29 0.71 -23.89 -10.75
N LEU A 30 1.75 -23.20 -10.25
CA LEU A 30 2.24 -21.96 -10.85
C LEU A 30 2.66 -22.17 -12.31
N SER A 31 3.40 -23.23 -12.62
CA SER A 31 3.78 -23.51 -14.01
C SER A 31 2.57 -23.83 -14.90
N ALA A 32 1.60 -24.60 -14.36
CA ALA A 32 0.38 -24.96 -15.08
C ALA A 32 -0.48 -23.72 -15.39
N SER A 33 -0.63 -22.76 -14.45
CA SER A 33 -1.38 -21.51 -14.68
C SER A 33 -0.80 -20.66 -15.81
N LEU A 34 0.49 -20.81 -16.09
CA LEU A 34 1.20 -20.12 -17.18
C LEU A 34 1.27 -20.93 -18.48
N GLY A 35 0.68 -22.12 -18.51
CA GLY A 35 0.81 -23.03 -19.66
C GLY A 35 2.24 -23.56 -19.84
N MET A 36 3.03 -23.62 -18.78
CA MET A 36 4.44 -24.02 -18.79
C MET A 36 4.64 -25.36 -18.07
N VAL A 37 5.72 -26.04 -18.41
CA VAL A 37 6.22 -27.17 -17.61
C VAL A 37 7.05 -26.62 -16.44
N LYS A 38 7.14 -27.39 -15.34
CA LYS A 38 7.89 -27.01 -14.13
C LYS A 38 9.34 -26.61 -14.44
N SER A 39 10.02 -27.31 -15.34
CA SER A 39 11.39 -26.97 -15.77
C SER A 39 11.48 -25.60 -16.48
N GLY A 40 10.38 -25.13 -17.08
CA GLY A 40 10.30 -23.80 -17.70
C GLY A 40 10.40 -22.68 -16.68
N VAL A 41 9.76 -22.82 -15.51
CA VAL A 41 9.88 -21.86 -14.40
C VAL A 41 11.31 -21.86 -13.86
N TYR A 42 11.90 -23.04 -13.67
CA TYR A 42 13.27 -23.17 -13.14
C TYR A 42 14.38 -22.69 -14.09
N LYS A 43 14.08 -22.41 -15.37
CA LYS A 43 15.02 -21.68 -16.26
C LYS A 43 15.15 -20.19 -15.88
N HIS A 44 14.19 -19.64 -15.16
CA HIS A 44 14.15 -18.21 -14.78
C HIS A 44 14.44 -17.95 -13.31
N PHE A 45 14.11 -18.92 -12.44
CA PHE A 45 14.30 -18.87 -10.99
C PHE A 45 14.79 -20.22 -10.49
N ALA A 46 15.88 -20.26 -9.73
CA ALA A 46 16.46 -21.52 -9.27
C ALA A 46 15.58 -22.23 -8.22
N SER A 47 14.76 -21.48 -7.48
CA SER A 47 13.91 -22.00 -6.42
C SER A 47 12.61 -21.19 -6.29
N LYS A 48 11.66 -21.69 -5.49
CA LYS A 48 10.47 -20.94 -5.06
C LYS A 48 10.87 -19.74 -4.19
N GLU A 49 11.93 -19.89 -3.42
CA GLU A 49 12.49 -18.83 -2.58
C GLU A 49 13.05 -17.69 -3.44
N ASP A 50 13.72 -17.98 -4.57
CA ASP A 50 14.18 -16.95 -5.50
C ASP A 50 13.01 -16.17 -6.11
N ILE A 51 11.89 -16.86 -6.41
CA ILE A 51 10.66 -16.19 -6.86
C ILE A 51 10.12 -15.27 -5.76
N TRP A 52 10.09 -15.75 -4.52
CA TRP A 52 9.63 -14.99 -3.37
C TRP A 52 10.46 -13.74 -3.13
N ASN A 53 11.78 -13.86 -3.10
CA ASN A 53 12.69 -12.74 -2.90
C ASN A 53 12.57 -11.70 -4.03
N ALA A 54 12.53 -12.14 -5.28
CA ALA A 54 12.34 -11.25 -6.43
C ALA A 54 10.96 -10.57 -6.41
N LEU A 55 9.94 -11.23 -5.87
CA LEU A 55 8.61 -10.65 -5.71
C LEU A 55 8.60 -9.57 -4.62
N LEU A 56 9.23 -9.81 -3.47
CA LEU A 56 9.36 -8.80 -2.42
C LEU A 56 10.08 -7.54 -2.93
N ASP A 57 11.18 -7.70 -3.69
CA ASP A 57 11.88 -6.55 -4.32
C ASP A 57 10.95 -5.77 -5.26
N LYS A 58 10.11 -6.44 -6.03
CA LYS A 58 9.12 -5.80 -6.90
C LYS A 58 8.00 -5.11 -6.13
N MET A 59 7.56 -5.67 -5.02
CA MET A 59 6.58 -5.04 -4.15
C MET A 59 7.10 -3.69 -3.63
N VAL A 60 8.36 -3.66 -3.14
CA VAL A 60 9.00 -2.41 -2.71
C VAL A 60 9.01 -1.39 -3.84
N ALA A 61 9.55 -1.76 -5.01
CA ALA A 61 9.64 -0.86 -6.14
C ALA A 61 8.27 -0.34 -6.60
N TYR A 62 7.22 -1.16 -6.54
CA TYR A 62 5.88 -0.75 -6.92
C TYR A 62 5.27 0.24 -5.92
N TYR A 63 5.46 0.02 -4.61
CA TYR A 63 5.03 0.96 -3.58
C TYR A 63 5.77 2.29 -3.68
N ASP A 64 7.11 2.26 -3.78
CA ASP A 64 7.92 3.46 -3.87
C ASP A 64 7.58 4.30 -5.12
N GLN A 65 7.24 3.65 -6.23
CA GLN A 65 6.78 4.34 -7.45
C GLN A 65 5.42 5.03 -7.27
N ARG A 66 4.52 4.50 -6.44
CA ARG A 66 3.13 4.97 -6.31
C ARG A 66 2.93 5.94 -5.16
N PHE A 67 3.60 5.71 -4.05
CA PHE A 67 3.42 6.48 -2.82
C PHE A 67 4.64 7.33 -2.45
N GLY A 68 5.69 7.27 -3.26
CA GLY A 68 6.96 7.89 -2.96
C GLY A 68 7.84 7.02 -2.06
N SER A 69 9.06 7.48 -1.87
CA SER A 69 10.03 6.88 -0.95
C SER A 69 10.40 7.92 0.13
N PRO A 70 11.09 7.53 1.19
CA PRO A 70 11.57 8.49 2.19
C PRO A 70 12.39 9.65 1.61
N GLU A 71 13.02 9.43 0.44
CA GLU A 71 13.79 10.46 -0.28
C GLU A 71 12.91 11.31 -1.22
N HIS A 72 11.67 10.90 -1.49
CA HIS A 72 10.76 11.55 -2.44
C HIS A 72 9.36 11.63 -1.85
N LEU A 73 9.18 12.50 -0.86
CA LEU A 73 7.89 12.77 -0.24
C LEU A 73 6.99 13.59 -1.17
N PRO A 74 5.66 13.46 -1.06
CA PRO A 74 4.73 14.23 -1.88
C PRO A 74 4.84 15.73 -1.58
N PRO A 75 4.46 16.61 -2.53
CA PRO A 75 4.38 18.04 -2.26
C PRO A 75 3.35 18.31 -1.16
N VAL A 76 3.61 19.36 -0.40
CA VAL A 76 2.68 19.82 0.63
C VAL A 76 1.53 20.57 -0.05
N PRO A 77 0.26 20.19 0.19
CA PRO A 77 -0.91 20.86 -0.38
C PRO A 77 -0.93 22.37 -0.08
N ASP A 78 -1.49 23.14 -1.00
CA ASP A 78 -1.64 24.59 -0.87
C ASP A 78 -3.00 25.02 -0.31
N SER A 79 -3.91 24.05 -0.12
CA SER A 79 -5.24 24.26 0.47
C SER A 79 -5.76 23.01 1.16
N LEU A 80 -6.79 23.19 2.00
CA LEU A 80 -7.50 22.09 2.67
C LEU A 80 -8.26 21.20 1.68
N GLU A 81 -8.78 21.79 0.60
CA GLU A 81 -9.43 21.06 -0.50
C GLU A 81 -8.43 20.19 -1.25
N GLU A 82 -7.24 20.70 -1.49
CA GLU A 82 -6.17 19.95 -2.16
C GLU A 82 -5.67 18.79 -1.30
N PHE A 83 -5.54 19.01 0.01
CA PHE A 83 -5.26 17.93 0.98
C PHE A 83 -6.34 16.84 0.97
N LEU A 84 -7.61 17.23 0.98
CA LEU A 84 -8.72 16.27 0.90
C LEU A 84 -8.68 15.49 -0.41
N ALA A 85 -8.48 16.18 -1.54
CA ALA A 85 -8.38 15.56 -2.86
C ALA A 85 -7.21 14.56 -2.93
N MET A 86 -6.03 14.95 -2.42
CA MET A 86 -4.85 14.09 -2.33
C MET A 86 -5.15 12.82 -1.53
N THR A 87 -5.75 12.96 -0.35
CA THR A 87 -6.12 11.80 0.49
C THR A 87 -7.10 10.89 -0.22
N MET A 88 -8.18 11.44 -0.79
CA MET A 88 -9.20 10.63 -1.45
C MET A 88 -8.64 9.90 -2.67
N GLN A 89 -7.81 10.56 -3.48
CA GLN A 89 -7.15 9.93 -4.63
C GLN A 89 -6.21 8.79 -4.19
N MET A 90 -5.45 8.99 -3.11
CA MET A 90 -4.54 7.97 -2.58
C MET A 90 -5.31 6.77 -2.04
N VAL A 91 -6.40 6.98 -1.28
CA VAL A 91 -7.20 5.89 -0.72
C VAL A 91 -7.95 5.15 -1.82
N ASP A 92 -8.58 5.87 -2.76
CA ASP A 92 -9.27 5.28 -3.92
C ASP A 92 -8.34 4.37 -4.73
N PHE A 93 -7.14 4.86 -5.07
CA PHE A 93 -6.13 4.03 -5.70
C PHE A 93 -5.77 2.80 -4.85
N THR A 94 -5.59 2.98 -3.54
CA THR A 94 -5.18 1.91 -2.63
C THR A 94 -6.20 0.78 -2.52
N VAL A 95 -7.49 1.09 -2.64
CA VAL A 95 -8.57 0.09 -2.53
C VAL A 95 -9.01 -0.50 -3.87
N HIS A 96 -8.62 0.10 -5.01
CA HIS A 96 -9.01 -0.36 -6.34
C HIS A 96 -7.85 -0.92 -7.19
N ASP A 97 -6.59 -0.59 -6.90
CA ASP A 97 -5.46 -1.16 -7.65
C ASP A 97 -5.25 -2.64 -7.27
N GLU A 98 -5.49 -3.54 -8.23
CA GLU A 98 -5.41 -4.98 -8.02
C GLU A 98 -4.05 -5.45 -7.49
N LYS A 99 -2.95 -4.80 -7.93
CA LYS A 99 -1.61 -5.17 -7.46
C LYS A 99 -1.40 -4.75 -6.01
N ILE A 100 -1.81 -3.54 -5.64
CA ILE A 100 -1.72 -3.05 -4.26
C ILE A 100 -2.54 -3.94 -3.33
N ILE A 101 -3.75 -4.33 -3.73
CA ILE A 101 -4.61 -5.25 -2.97
C ILE A 101 -3.90 -6.61 -2.79
N MET A 102 -3.35 -7.18 -3.86
CA MET A 102 -2.64 -8.47 -3.79
C MET A 102 -1.38 -8.37 -2.92
N ILE A 103 -0.58 -7.30 -3.06
CA ILE A 103 0.62 -7.06 -2.25
C ILE A 103 0.22 -6.98 -0.77
N ARG A 104 -0.78 -6.19 -0.43
CA ARG A 104 -1.29 -6.03 0.95
C ARG A 104 -1.72 -7.38 1.54
N LYS A 105 -2.49 -8.19 0.77
CA LYS A 105 -2.89 -9.54 1.19
C LYS A 105 -1.70 -10.47 1.43
N VAL A 106 -0.71 -10.48 0.55
CA VAL A 106 0.52 -11.28 0.73
C VAL A 106 1.24 -10.88 2.01
N LEU A 107 1.47 -9.58 2.22
CA LEU A 107 2.16 -9.09 3.40
C LEU A 107 1.39 -9.40 4.69
N MET A 108 0.06 -9.27 4.68
CA MET A 108 -0.79 -9.62 5.83
C MET A 108 -0.76 -11.10 6.17
N ILE A 109 -0.63 -11.98 5.19
CA ILE A 109 -0.53 -13.43 5.40
C ILE A 109 0.85 -13.81 5.94
N GLU A 110 1.93 -13.24 5.37
CA GLU A 110 3.30 -13.71 5.59
C GLU A 110 4.06 -12.94 6.67
N GLN A 111 3.58 -11.79 7.16
CA GLN A 111 4.26 -10.93 8.14
C GLN A 111 4.67 -11.64 9.45
N PHE A 112 4.02 -12.75 9.80
CA PHE A 112 4.32 -13.52 11.01
C PHE A 112 5.25 -14.73 10.74
N ARG A 113 5.66 -14.94 9.50
CA ARG A 113 6.43 -16.10 9.05
C ARG A 113 7.72 -15.74 8.32
N ASP A 114 7.79 -14.53 7.79
CA ASP A 114 8.92 -14.03 7.00
C ASP A 114 9.32 -12.63 7.50
N GLU A 115 10.58 -12.44 7.86
CA GLU A 115 11.07 -11.19 8.47
C GLU A 115 11.00 -10.02 7.47
N ARG A 116 11.31 -10.25 6.19
CA ARG A 116 11.20 -9.20 5.16
C ARG A 116 9.74 -8.79 4.92
N ALA A 117 8.84 -9.76 4.89
CA ALA A 117 7.41 -9.47 4.77
C ALA A 117 6.90 -8.68 5.98
N LYS A 118 7.36 -8.98 7.19
CA LYS A 118 7.06 -8.23 8.41
C LYS A 118 7.57 -6.78 8.33
N GLU A 119 8.83 -6.60 7.94
CA GLU A 119 9.43 -5.26 7.78
C GLU A 119 8.65 -4.43 6.75
N LEU A 120 8.30 -5.03 5.60
CA LEU A 120 7.52 -4.38 4.56
C LEU A 120 6.09 -4.06 5.02
N ALA A 121 5.44 -4.97 5.75
CA ALA A 121 4.12 -4.70 6.33
C ALA A 121 4.17 -3.52 7.30
N THR A 122 5.15 -3.48 8.20
CA THR A 122 5.35 -2.36 9.14
C THR A 122 5.59 -1.05 8.39
N LYS A 123 6.49 -1.06 7.39
CA LYS A 123 6.82 0.12 6.58
C LYS A 123 5.58 0.64 5.84
N HIS A 124 4.85 -0.23 5.14
CA HIS A 124 3.76 0.21 4.26
C HIS A 124 2.45 0.49 4.99
N PHE A 125 2.17 -0.18 6.12
CA PHE A 125 0.88 -0.03 6.80
C PHE A 125 0.92 0.92 8.00
N LEU A 126 2.12 1.28 8.46
CA LEU A 126 2.27 2.14 9.64
C LEU A 126 3.34 3.20 9.44
N THR A 127 4.62 2.84 9.51
CA THR A 127 5.70 3.83 9.68
C THR A 127 5.88 4.75 8.48
N GLY A 128 5.87 4.22 7.26
CA GLY A 128 6.02 5.03 6.04
C GLY A 128 4.82 5.94 5.79
N LEU A 129 3.61 5.45 6.06
CA LEU A 129 2.39 6.24 5.94
C LEU A 129 2.38 7.39 6.96
N THR A 130 2.67 7.08 8.23
CA THR A 130 2.78 8.10 9.28
C THR A 130 3.86 9.14 8.93
N GLN A 131 5.04 8.71 8.50
CA GLN A 131 6.13 9.60 8.10
C GLN A 131 5.74 10.53 6.94
N MET A 132 5.06 10.02 5.92
CA MET A 132 4.56 10.80 4.80
C MET A 132 3.58 11.89 5.28
N PHE A 133 2.59 11.52 6.10
CA PHE A 133 1.63 12.49 6.61
C PHE A 133 2.22 13.45 7.65
N THR A 134 3.25 13.04 8.42
CA THR A 134 4.02 13.96 9.27
C THR A 134 4.63 15.10 8.44
N HIS A 135 5.26 14.76 7.31
CA HIS A 135 5.78 15.76 6.39
C HIS A 135 4.68 16.69 5.86
N VAL A 136 3.56 16.13 5.42
CA VAL A 136 2.43 16.92 4.89
C VAL A 136 1.88 17.85 5.96
N PHE A 137 1.60 17.35 7.17
CA PHE A 137 1.04 18.18 8.24
C PHE A 137 2.02 19.24 8.76
N ALA A 138 3.32 18.91 8.86
CA ALA A 138 4.33 19.91 9.20
C ALA A 138 4.32 21.08 8.21
N GLY A 139 4.31 20.78 6.91
CA GLY A 139 4.23 21.83 5.90
C GLY A 139 2.90 22.57 5.84
N MET A 140 1.77 21.92 6.15
CA MET A 140 0.46 22.58 6.25
C MET A 140 0.38 23.52 7.47
N ILE A 141 1.02 23.15 8.58
CA ILE A 141 1.16 24.04 9.76
C ILE A 141 2.02 25.26 9.40
N GLU A 142 3.16 25.07 8.72
CA GLU A 142 4.01 26.16 8.24
C GLU A 142 3.28 27.14 7.29
N LYS A 143 2.30 26.63 6.52
CA LYS A 143 1.42 27.42 5.65
C LYS A 143 0.20 28.00 6.36
N GLU A 144 0.10 27.85 7.67
CA GLU A 144 -1.05 28.29 8.49
C GLU A 144 -2.42 27.68 8.09
N LEU A 145 -2.40 26.59 7.29
CA LEU A 145 -3.60 25.84 6.92
C LEU A 145 -4.17 25.03 8.08
N LEU A 146 -3.29 24.59 8.98
CA LEU A 146 -3.65 23.89 10.21
C LEU A 146 -3.14 24.67 11.43
N LYS A 147 -3.82 24.49 12.57
CA LYS A 147 -3.35 24.99 13.87
C LYS A 147 -1.99 24.38 14.21
N SER A 148 -1.18 25.14 14.95
CA SER A 148 0.08 24.61 15.50
C SER A 148 -0.21 23.46 16.44
N ASP A 149 0.32 22.28 16.12
CA ASP A 149 0.19 21.03 16.89
C ASP A 149 1.39 20.12 16.57
N ASP A 150 1.47 18.96 17.19
CA ASP A 150 2.48 17.94 16.89
C ASP A 150 2.14 17.23 15.57
N PRO A 151 2.90 17.43 14.48
CA PRO A 151 2.59 16.85 13.16
C PRO A 151 2.70 15.32 13.16
N GLU A 152 3.52 14.70 14.02
CA GLU A 152 3.63 13.26 14.14
C GLU A 152 2.38 12.66 14.79
N MET A 153 1.86 13.31 15.83
CA MET A 153 0.60 12.92 16.48
C MET A 153 -0.60 13.11 15.55
N LEU A 154 -0.64 14.22 14.79
CA LEU A 154 -1.68 14.45 13.77
C LEU A 154 -1.64 13.33 12.72
N ALA A 155 -0.45 12.98 12.21
CA ALA A 155 -0.28 11.93 11.22
C ALA A 155 -0.73 10.56 11.75
N PHE A 156 -0.36 10.21 12.97
CA PHE A 156 -0.78 8.96 13.60
C PHE A 156 -2.30 8.91 13.77
N ALA A 157 -2.91 9.95 14.34
CA ALA A 157 -4.36 10.04 14.56
C ALA A 157 -5.15 10.00 13.24
N TYR A 158 -4.62 10.62 12.18
CA TYR A 158 -5.26 10.66 10.88
C TYR A 158 -5.18 9.34 10.12
N THR A 159 -4.01 8.71 10.10
CA THR A 159 -3.77 7.54 9.27
C THR A 159 -4.34 6.24 9.86
N ALA A 160 -4.43 6.11 11.18
CA ALA A 160 -4.87 4.89 11.83
C ALA A 160 -6.31 4.45 11.46
N PRO A 161 -7.35 5.31 11.52
CA PRO A 161 -8.70 4.93 11.11
C PRO A 161 -8.80 4.67 9.61
N ILE A 162 -8.09 5.42 8.77
CA ILE A 162 -8.05 5.21 7.31
C ILE A 162 -7.46 3.84 6.98
N SER A 163 -6.32 3.47 7.60
CA SER A 163 -5.72 2.15 7.44
C SER A 163 -6.68 1.03 7.85
N SER A 164 -7.43 1.22 8.94
CA SER A 164 -8.43 0.25 9.38
C SER A 164 -9.55 0.05 8.35
N LEU A 165 -10.03 1.12 7.71
CA LEU A 165 -11.03 1.07 6.64
C LEU A 165 -10.48 0.43 5.36
N ILE A 166 -9.24 0.69 4.98
CA ILE A 166 -8.57 0.01 3.86
C ILE A 166 -8.50 -1.51 4.11
N HIS A 167 -8.15 -1.94 5.32
CA HIS A 167 -8.14 -3.35 5.66
C HIS A 167 -9.55 -3.97 5.73
N LEU A 168 -10.58 -3.18 6.02
CA LEU A 168 -11.97 -3.63 5.88
C LEU A 168 -12.30 -3.95 4.42
N CYS A 169 -11.92 -3.08 3.47
CA CYS A 169 -12.14 -3.31 2.04
C CYS A 169 -11.46 -4.59 1.53
N ASP A 170 -10.31 -4.97 2.09
CA ASP A 170 -9.64 -6.24 1.73
C ASP A 170 -10.42 -7.49 2.16
N ARG A 171 -11.16 -7.40 3.27
CA ARG A 171 -11.96 -8.50 3.83
C ARG A 171 -13.39 -8.53 3.29
N GLU A 172 -13.96 -7.35 3.09
CA GLU A 172 -15.36 -7.13 2.71
C GLU A 172 -15.42 -6.14 1.52
N PRO A 173 -15.01 -6.56 0.30
CA PRO A 173 -14.92 -5.68 -0.87
C PRO A 173 -16.23 -4.96 -1.22
N GLU A 174 -17.37 -5.56 -0.87
CA GLU A 174 -18.71 -4.96 -1.06
C GLU A 174 -18.94 -3.71 -0.21
N LYS A 175 -18.11 -3.47 0.81
CA LYS A 175 -18.17 -2.28 1.67
C LYS A 175 -17.25 -1.14 1.21
N THR A 176 -16.56 -1.29 0.07
CA THR A 176 -15.57 -0.30 -0.40
C THR A 176 -16.19 1.10 -0.57
N ASP A 177 -17.35 1.21 -1.19
CA ASP A 177 -18.03 2.51 -1.38
C ASP A 177 -18.42 3.17 -0.05
N GLU A 178 -18.85 2.36 0.94
CA GLU A 178 -19.18 2.85 2.28
C GLU A 178 -17.91 3.30 3.01
N ALA A 179 -16.84 2.54 2.94
CA ALA A 179 -15.55 2.88 3.54
C ALA A 179 -14.98 4.18 2.95
N LEU A 180 -15.05 4.38 1.62
CA LEU A 180 -14.63 5.63 0.97
C LEU A 180 -15.43 6.84 1.47
N LYS A 181 -16.76 6.72 1.62
CA LYS A 181 -17.59 7.78 2.21
C LYS A 181 -17.20 8.07 3.67
N GLN A 182 -16.86 7.04 4.44
CA GLN A 182 -16.39 7.22 5.82
C GLN A 182 -15.02 7.90 5.86
N VAL A 183 -14.09 7.57 4.97
CA VAL A 183 -12.80 8.26 4.84
C VAL A 183 -13.01 9.73 4.53
N GLU A 184 -13.87 10.07 3.56
CA GLU A 184 -14.17 11.46 3.21
C GLU A 184 -14.78 12.21 4.39
N ALA A 185 -15.79 11.64 5.04
CA ALA A 185 -16.44 12.25 6.19
C ALA A 185 -15.46 12.46 7.35
N PHE A 186 -14.60 11.47 7.64
CA PHE A 186 -13.57 11.59 8.65
C PHE A 186 -12.53 12.67 8.29
N SER A 187 -12.07 12.71 7.04
CA SER A 187 -11.10 13.72 6.58
C SER A 187 -11.65 15.14 6.70
N ARG A 188 -12.91 15.36 6.32
CA ARG A 188 -13.59 16.66 6.49
C ARG A 188 -13.74 17.03 7.96
N TYR A 189 -14.08 16.07 8.81
CA TYR A 189 -14.15 16.29 10.26
C TYR A 189 -12.78 16.64 10.83
N PHE A 190 -11.73 15.91 10.46
CA PHE A 190 -10.36 16.15 10.91
C PHE A 190 -9.89 17.55 10.51
N ILE A 191 -10.08 17.95 9.25
CA ILE A 191 -9.79 19.31 8.77
C ILE A 191 -10.50 20.34 9.64
N LYS A 192 -11.82 20.24 9.81
CA LYS A 192 -12.62 21.19 10.58
C LYS A 192 -12.12 21.37 12.03
N VAL A 193 -11.61 20.30 12.65
CA VAL A 193 -11.10 20.34 14.04
C VAL A 193 -9.73 21.05 14.12
N HIS A 194 -8.89 20.82 13.10
CA HIS A 194 -7.49 21.28 13.09
C HIS A 194 -7.24 22.47 12.15
N GLU A 195 -8.26 22.98 11.46
CA GLU A 195 -8.15 24.15 10.59
C GLU A 195 -7.54 25.35 11.32
N GLY A 196 -6.57 26.01 10.69
CA GLY A 196 -5.95 27.24 11.19
C GLY A 196 -6.97 28.36 11.35
N GLU A 197 -6.68 29.35 12.16
CA GLU A 197 -7.49 30.56 12.20
C GLU A 197 -7.27 31.30 10.87
N ALA A 198 -8.38 31.61 10.18
CA ALA A 198 -8.28 32.43 8.98
C ALA A 198 -7.62 33.77 9.33
N PRO A 199 -6.67 34.31 8.54
CA PRO A 199 -6.00 35.57 8.78
C PRO A 199 -6.96 36.76 8.79
#